data_d4ddb1e316141ce3718eac5968195015
#
_entry.id   d4ddb1e316141ce3718eac5968195015
#
_cell.length_a   1.000
_cell.length_b   1.000
_cell.length_c   1.000
_cell.angle_alpha   90.00
_cell.angle_beta   90.00
_cell.angle_gamma   90.00
#
_symmetry.space_group_name_H-M   'P 1'
#
loop_
_entity.id
_entity.type
_entity.pdbx_description
1 polymer ?
#
loop_
_entity_poly.entity_id
_entity_poly.type
_entity_poly.pdbx_seq_one_letter_code
_entity_poly.pdbx_strand_id
1 'polypeptide(L)'
;GLFNDNINFLNPQDIESMEILKDPSSLAIFGVRGANGVIIITTKKAKEGQTRVNINGSFGFKRVTDKIAMVDAAGFKELYNEQLRNEGNPEFDFTPWTGNTDWQDEIFQTGFITNNNVSITGASARHSFYLGAGYAYEQGNIKHEKYSKVTLNISNDYKVTDNFKVGFQFNGARILPADTKSVATALRAAPVAPVYNAEYGLYTTLPGFQKAQMNNPMVDVDLKANTTRAENYRASGNVYGQWDFLKNFQFKVMYSMDYASNSSRTYTPVINVFDSSVEGNVVT
;
A
#
# COMPACT_ATOMS: atom_id res chain seq x y z
N GLY A 1 3.17 -16.63 -22.01
CA GLY A 1 2.98 -16.09 -20.66
C GLY A 1 2.27 -14.76 -20.71
N LEU A 2 1.70 -14.35 -19.59
CA LEU A 2 1.09 -13.02 -19.43
C LEU A 2 2.22 -12.01 -19.19
N PHE A 3 2.21 -10.89 -19.93
CA PHE A 3 3.09 -9.76 -19.64
C PHE A 3 2.38 -8.79 -18.69
N ASN A 4 3.05 -8.43 -17.62
CA ASN A 4 2.52 -7.56 -16.59
C ASN A 4 3.62 -6.67 -16.02
N ASP A 5 3.34 -5.38 -15.89
CA ASP A 5 4.31 -4.40 -15.38
C ASP A 5 4.31 -4.32 -13.85
N ASN A 6 3.36 -4.97 -13.19
CA ASN A 6 3.21 -4.94 -11.75
C ASN A 6 2.89 -6.32 -11.19
N ILE A 7 3.70 -6.79 -10.25
CA ILE A 7 3.57 -8.09 -9.59
C ILE A 7 2.88 -8.03 -8.22
N ASN A 8 2.51 -6.84 -7.74
CA ASN A 8 1.94 -6.66 -6.41
C ASN A 8 0.59 -7.37 -6.20
N PHE A 9 -0.07 -7.78 -7.28
CA PHE A 9 -1.30 -8.56 -7.20
C PHE A 9 -1.07 -10.03 -6.87
N LEU A 10 0.14 -10.55 -7.02
CA LEU A 10 0.48 -11.92 -6.65
C LEU A 10 0.70 -12.02 -5.13
N ASN A 11 0.36 -13.20 -4.59
CA ASN A 11 0.78 -13.54 -3.24
C ASN A 11 2.18 -14.17 -3.30
N PRO A 12 3.19 -13.63 -2.59
CA PRO A 12 4.52 -14.22 -2.55
C PRO A 12 4.53 -15.69 -2.11
N GLN A 13 3.59 -16.09 -1.26
CA GLN A 13 3.46 -17.48 -0.81
C GLN A 13 3.07 -18.47 -1.92
N ASP A 14 2.50 -17.96 -3.01
CA ASP A 14 2.10 -18.76 -4.18
C ASP A 14 3.20 -18.86 -5.24
N ILE A 15 4.33 -18.17 -5.07
CA ILE A 15 5.46 -18.18 -5.99
C ILE A 15 6.33 -19.40 -5.70
N GLU A 16 6.63 -20.19 -6.75
CA GLU A 16 7.59 -21.30 -6.70
C GLU A 16 8.99 -20.82 -7.06
N SER A 17 9.13 -20.04 -8.15
CA SER A 17 10.41 -19.48 -8.57
C SER A 17 10.23 -18.10 -9.23
N MET A 18 11.31 -17.33 -9.17
CA MET A 18 11.44 -16.05 -9.86
C MET A 18 12.79 -16.04 -10.58
N GLU A 19 12.76 -15.84 -11.87
CA GLU A 19 13.93 -15.79 -12.73
C GLU A 19 14.02 -14.43 -13.39
N ILE A 20 15.21 -13.82 -13.36
CA ILE A 20 15.45 -12.49 -13.95
C ILE A 20 16.32 -12.68 -15.18
N LEU A 21 15.75 -12.44 -16.36
CA LEU A 21 16.45 -12.47 -17.63
C LEU A 21 16.95 -11.07 -17.98
N LYS A 22 18.27 -10.94 -18.16
CA LYS A 22 18.94 -9.68 -18.54
C LYS A 22 19.79 -9.84 -19.79
N ASP A 23 20.06 -11.08 -20.19
CA ASP A 23 20.87 -11.39 -21.34
C ASP A 23 20.08 -11.21 -22.65
N PRO A 24 20.63 -10.49 -23.66
CA PRO A 24 19.93 -10.21 -24.92
C PRO A 24 19.45 -11.45 -25.66
N SER A 25 20.20 -12.56 -25.60
CA SER A 25 19.82 -13.81 -26.27
C SER A 25 18.56 -14.41 -25.64
N SER A 26 18.44 -14.37 -24.33
CA SER A 26 17.26 -14.84 -23.59
C SER A 26 16.06 -13.90 -23.78
N LEU A 27 16.30 -12.62 -24.00
CA LEU A 27 15.26 -11.60 -24.20
C LEU A 27 14.66 -11.59 -25.60
N ALA A 28 15.37 -12.12 -26.60
CA ALA A 28 14.97 -12.10 -28.00
C ALA A 28 13.57 -12.69 -28.24
N ILE A 29 13.18 -13.71 -27.50
CA ILE A 29 11.87 -14.36 -27.60
C ILE A 29 10.71 -13.49 -27.08
N PHE A 30 11.01 -12.44 -26.31
CA PHE A 30 10.00 -11.53 -25.74
C PHE A 30 9.82 -10.25 -26.58
N GLY A 31 10.62 -10.09 -27.64
CA GLY A 31 10.57 -8.92 -28.51
C GLY A 31 10.84 -7.60 -27.80
N VAL A 32 10.24 -6.52 -28.28
CA VAL A 32 10.44 -5.16 -27.73
C VAL A 32 10.03 -5.03 -26.27
N ARG A 33 9.12 -5.87 -25.78
CA ARG A 33 8.71 -5.88 -24.37
C ARG A 33 9.79 -6.37 -23.41
N GLY A 34 10.77 -7.12 -23.95
CA GLY A 34 11.91 -7.60 -23.17
C GLY A 34 13.08 -6.62 -23.07
N ALA A 35 13.04 -5.45 -23.72
CA ALA A 35 14.17 -4.54 -23.85
C ALA A 35 14.81 -4.10 -22.51
N ASN A 36 14.01 -3.98 -21.45
CA ASN A 36 14.47 -3.60 -20.10
C ASN A 36 14.71 -4.79 -19.17
N GLY A 37 14.73 -6.01 -19.69
CA GLY A 37 14.78 -7.25 -18.93
C GLY A 37 13.38 -7.86 -18.70
N VAL A 38 13.36 -9.14 -18.35
CA VAL A 38 12.13 -9.90 -18.08
C VAL A 38 12.27 -10.63 -16.75
N ILE A 39 11.24 -10.53 -15.93
CA ILE A 39 11.09 -11.33 -14.72
C ILE A 39 10.07 -12.43 -15.01
N ILE A 40 10.52 -13.68 -14.99
CA ILE A 40 9.65 -14.85 -15.12
C ILE A 40 9.23 -15.29 -13.73
N ILE A 41 7.93 -15.31 -13.47
CA ILE A 41 7.38 -15.79 -12.21
C ILE A 41 6.63 -17.08 -12.47
N THR A 42 7.06 -18.15 -11.79
CA THR A 42 6.38 -19.44 -11.80
C THR A 42 5.62 -19.59 -10.49
N THR A 43 4.32 -19.81 -10.58
CA THR A 43 3.49 -20.07 -9.42
C THR A 43 3.50 -21.54 -9.07
N LYS A 44 3.31 -21.85 -7.79
CA LYS A 44 3.27 -23.23 -7.26
C LYS A 44 2.23 -24.05 -7.99
N LYS A 45 2.62 -25.30 -8.29
CA LYS A 45 1.76 -26.34 -8.83
C LYS A 45 1.82 -27.57 -7.93
N ALA A 46 0.77 -28.38 -8.00
CA ALA A 46 0.78 -29.66 -7.30
C ALA A 46 1.83 -30.60 -7.91
N LYS A 47 2.58 -31.31 -7.04
CA LYS A 47 3.43 -32.44 -7.42
C LYS A 47 2.66 -33.74 -7.16
N GLU A 48 2.94 -34.79 -7.90
CA GLU A 48 2.30 -36.12 -7.71
C GLU A 48 2.39 -36.55 -6.25
N GLY A 49 1.28 -37.03 -5.71
CA GLY A 49 1.19 -37.47 -4.34
C GLY A 49 -0.14 -37.14 -3.66
N GLN A 50 -0.12 -37.11 -2.36
CA GLN A 50 -1.31 -36.86 -1.55
C GLN A 50 -1.74 -35.38 -1.62
N THR A 51 -3.03 -35.14 -1.49
CA THR A 51 -3.57 -33.79 -1.27
C THR A 51 -2.95 -33.17 0.00
N ARG A 52 -2.44 -31.97 -0.11
CA ARG A 52 -1.82 -31.21 0.98
C ARG A 52 -2.56 -29.90 1.19
N VAL A 53 -2.79 -29.61 2.45
CA VAL A 53 -3.28 -28.31 2.90
C VAL A 53 -2.12 -27.61 3.60
N ASN A 54 -1.81 -26.37 3.18
CA ASN A 54 -0.82 -25.53 3.82
C ASN A 54 -1.50 -24.30 4.37
N ILE A 55 -1.23 -23.98 5.63
CA ILE A 55 -1.71 -22.78 6.29
C ILE A 55 -0.47 -22.04 6.80
N ASN A 56 -0.31 -20.80 6.37
CA ASN A 56 0.76 -19.93 6.82
C ASN A 56 0.15 -18.64 7.35
N GLY A 57 0.55 -18.24 8.54
CA GLY A 57 0.13 -16.99 9.15
C GLY A 57 1.33 -16.28 9.76
N SER A 58 1.38 -14.98 9.62
CA SER A 58 2.33 -14.12 10.30
C SER A 58 1.64 -12.86 10.79
N PHE A 59 2.10 -12.37 11.92
CA PHE A 59 1.68 -11.09 12.47
C PHE A 59 2.89 -10.38 13.08
N GLY A 60 2.81 -9.08 13.14
CA GLY A 60 3.87 -8.26 13.70
C GLY A 60 3.40 -6.84 13.95
N PHE A 61 4.28 -6.08 14.57
CA PHE A 61 4.09 -4.66 14.82
C PHE A 61 5.22 -3.89 14.14
N LYS A 62 4.90 -2.72 13.62
CA LYS A 62 5.89 -1.79 13.09
C LYS A 62 5.75 -0.44 13.79
N ARG A 63 6.88 0.20 14.01
CA ARG A 63 6.94 1.54 14.57
C ARG A 63 8.04 2.34 13.90
N VAL A 64 7.93 3.64 14.00
CA VAL A 64 9.03 4.54 13.62
C VAL A 64 10.14 4.35 14.64
N THR A 65 11.36 4.05 14.18
CA THR A 65 12.52 3.80 15.06
C THR A 65 13.20 5.10 15.46
N ASP A 66 13.29 6.03 14.50
CA ASP A 66 13.97 7.31 14.70
C ASP A 66 13.07 8.44 14.23
N LYS A 67 13.00 9.50 15.03
CA LYS A 67 12.33 10.76 14.72
C LYS A 67 13.35 11.82 14.44
N ILE A 68 12.98 12.81 13.66
CA ILE A 68 13.80 14.00 13.46
C ILE A 68 13.74 14.85 14.72
N ALA A 69 14.88 15.16 15.31
CA ALA A 69 14.93 16.06 16.46
C ALA A 69 14.48 17.47 16.04
N MET A 70 13.42 17.95 16.66
CA MET A 70 12.86 19.28 16.41
C MET A 70 13.02 20.14 17.66
N VAL A 71 13.04 21.46 17.49
CA VAL A 71 13.01 22.39 18.62
C VAL A 71 11.63 22.36 19.28
N ASP A 72 11.62 22.54 20.58
CA ASP A 72 10.39 22.70 21.35
C ASP A 72 9.78 24.11 21.18
N ALA A 73 8.64 24.36 21.81
CA ALA A 73 7.96 25.66 21.69
C ALA A 73 8.80 26.83 22.20
N ALA A 74 9.62 26.62 23.25
CA ALA A 74 10.47 27.69 23.79
C ALA A 74 11.57 28.06 22.82
N GLY A 75 12.32 27.08 22.32
CA GLY A 75 13.35 27.28 21.31
C GLY A 75 12.79 27.84 20.00
N PHE A 76 11.61 27.39 19.58
CA PHE A 76 10.95 27.94 18.38
C PHE A 76 10.62 29.43 18.54
N LYS A 77 10.04 29.84 19.66
CA LYS A 77 9.68 31.25 19.93
C LYS A 77 10.91 32.15 19.90
N GLU A 78 12.00 31.70 20.51
CA GLU A 78 13.26 32.45 20.52
C GLU A 78 13.84 32.62 19.11
N LEU A 79 14.00 31.49 18.39
CA LEU A 79 14.54 31.51 17.02
C LEU A 79 13.70 32.36 16.06
N TYR A 80 12.37 32.26 16.15
CA TYR A 80 11.48 33.01 15.28
C TYR A 80 11.56 34.52 15.57
N ASN A 81 11.52 34.92 16.85
CA ASN A 81 11.65 36.31 17.22
C ASN A 81 13.05 36.88 16.99
N GLU A 82 14.10 36.05 17.14
CA GLU A 82 15.46 36.45 16.73
C GLU A 82 15.52 36.75 15.22
N GLN A 83 14.92 35.91 14.38
CA GLN A 83 14.82 36.18 12.96
C GLN A 83 14.13 37.52 12.68
N LEU A 84 12.99 37.78 13.30
CA LEU A 84 12.26 39.03 13.13
C LEU A 84 13.07 40.24 13.57
N ARG A 85 13.76 40.16 14.72
CA ARG A 85 14.66 41.23 15.20
C ARG A 85 15.77 41.51 14.19
N ASN A 86 16.39 40.47 13.63
CA ASN A 86 17.47 40.61 12.63
C ASN A 86 17.00 41.22 11.32
N GLU A 87 15.72 41.04 10.99
CA GLU A 87 15.07 41.66 9.83
C GLU A 87 14.54 43.08 10.11
N GLY A 88 14.64 43.57 11.35
CA GLY A 88 14.11 44.85 11.78
C GLY A 88 12.58 44.87 11.96
N ASN A 89 11.98 43.72 12.06
CA ASN A 89 10.54 43.55 12.29
C ASN A 89 10.23 43.45 13.80
N PRO A 90 9.01 43.84 14.23
CA PRO A 90 8.55 43.63 15.60
C PRO A 90 8.43 42.13 15.89
N GLU A 91 8.68 41.78 17.15
CA GLU A 91 8.51 40.37 17.59
C GLU A 91 7.06 39.91 17.45
N PHE A 92 6.88 38.64 17.17
CA PHE A 92 5.56 38.00 17.11
C PHE A 92 5.03 37.76 18.53
N ASP A 93 3.78 38.13 18.76
CA ASP A 93 3.09 37.83 20.02
C ASP A 93 2.64 36.38 20.09
N PHE A 94 3.35 35.59 20.88
CA PHE A 94 3.03 34.18 21.14
C PHE A 94 2.09 33.99 22.31
N THR A 95 1.54 35.04 22.94
CA THR A 95 0.64 34.90 24.11
C THR A 95 -0.56 33.98 23.87
N PRO A 96 -1.22 34.02 22.71
CA PRO A 96 -2.33 33.09 22.42
C PRO A 96 -1.89 31.65 22.15
N TRP A 97 -0.57 31.42 22.00
CA TRP A 97 0.00 30.13 21.55
C TRP A 97 0.70 29.45 22.71
N THR A 98 -0.07 28.60 23.43
CA THR A 98 0.37 27.96 24.69
C THR A 98 0.78 26.51 24.52
N GLY A 99 0.76 25.99 23.30
CA GLY A 99 1.15 24.61 23.00
C GLY A 99 2.67 24.38 23.13
N ASN A 100 3.02 23.12 23.29
CA ASN A 100 4.38 22.57 23.14
C ASN A 100 4.24 21.19 22.52
N THR A 101 3.91 21.17 21.26
CA THR A 101 3.45 19.97 20.55
C THR A 101 4.59 19.32 19.77
N ASP A 102 4.92 18.07 20.07
CA ASP A 102 5.66 17.21 19.17
C ASP A 102 4.70 16.63 18.12
N TRP A 103 4.66 17.27 16.96
CA TRP A 103 3.77 16.87 15.89
C TRP A 103 4.06 15.47 15.34
N GLN A 104 5.30 14.97 15.48
CA GLN A 104 5.65 13.61 15.07
C GLN A 104 4.99 12.60 16.03
N ASP A 105 4.97 12.87 17.32
CA ASP A 105 4.28 12.03 18.31
C ASP A 105 2.77 12.01 18.10
N GLU A 106 2.22 13.15 17.69
CA GLU A 106 0.79 13.25 17.43
C GLU A 106 0.33 12.45 16.22
N ILE A 107 1.12 12.43 15.14
CA ILE A 107 0.71 11.73 13.91
C ILE A 107 1.10 10.25 13.90
N PHE A 108 2.15 9.85 14.62
CA PHE A 108 2.65 8.47 14.57
C PHE A 108 1.89 7.51 15.48
N GLN A 109 1.89 6.27 15.08
CA GLN A 109 1.36 5.14 15.86
C GLN A 109 2.20 3.88 15.64
N THR A 110 2.02 2.91 16.52
CA THR A 110 2.47 1.55 16.26
C THR A 110 1.47 0.85 15.36
N GLY A 111 1.89 0.45 14.17
CA GLY A 111 1.08 -0.25 13.20
C GLY A 111 1.07 -1.76 13.45
N PHE A 112 -0.01 -2.42 13.07
CA PHE A 112 -0.16 -3.87 13.07
C PHE A 112 -0.05 -4.40 11.64
N ILE A 113 0.67 -5.52 11.47
CA ILE A 113 0.82 -6.22 10.19
C ILE A 113 0.38 -7.65 10.36
N THR A 114 -0.41 -8.17 9.43
CA THR A 114 -0.67 -9.59 9.33
C THR A 114 -0.69 -10.07 7.88
N ASN A 115 -0.19 -11.27 7.66
CA ASN A 115 -0.20 -11.92 6.34
C ASN A 115 -0.57 -13.38 6.53
N ASN A 116 -1.70 -13.78 5.96
CA ASN A 116 -2.27 -15.11 6.12
C ASN A 116 -2.50 -15.73 4.74
N ASN A 117 -2.17 -16.99 4.60
CA ASN A 117 -2.33 -17.74 3.37
C ASN A 117 -2.81 -19.15 3.68
N VAL A 118 -3.78 -19.62 2.91
CA VAL A 118 -4.23 -21.00 2.91
C VAL A 118 -4.12 -21.53 1.49
N SER A 119 -3.52 -22.69 1.31
CA SER A 119 -3.48 -23.35 0.01
C SER A 119 -3.76 -24.84 0.09
N ILE A 120 -4.40 -25.35 -0.94
CA ILE A 120 -4.70 -26.77 -1.13
C ILE A 120 -4.10 -27.18 -2.47
N THR A 121 -3.33 -28.25 -2.43
CA THR A 121 -2.72 -28.84 -3.63
C THR A 121 -3.03 -30.32 -3.69
N GLY A 122 -3.28 -30.84 -4.87
CA GLY A 122 -3.45 -32.27 -5.08
C GLY A 122 -3.09 -32.64 -6.52
N ALA A 123 -2.48 -33.80 -6.68
CA ALA A 123 -2.18 -34.36 -7.99
C ALA A 123 -2.37 -35.86 -8.01
N SER A 124 -2.91 -36.35 -9.12
CA SER A 124 -3.00 -37.74 -9.50
C SER A 124 -2.34 -37.96 -10.87
N ALA A 125 -2.31 -39.16 -11.37
CA ALA A 125 -1.76 -39.44 -12.69
C ALA A 125 -2.37 -38.63 -13.85
N ARG A 126 -3.64 -38.22 -13.69
CA ARG A 126 -4.38 -37.47 -14.73
C ARG A 126 -4.79 -36.05 -14.35
N HIS A 127 -4.74 -35.69 -13.09
CA HIS A 127 -5.28 -34.43 -12.60
C HIS A 127 -4.34 -33.78 -11.59
N SER A 128 -4.03 -32.48 -11.77
CA SER A 128 -3.34 -31.70 -10.75
C SER A 128 -4.03 -30.36 -10.56
N PHE A 129 -4.15 -29.95 -9.32
CA PHE A 129 -4.77 -28.68 -8.97
C PHE A 129 -4.02 -27.97 -7.84
N TYR A 130 -4.09 -26.65 -7.88
CA TYR A 130 -3.69 -25.73 -6.83
C TYR A 130 -4.79 -24.75 -6.59
N LEU A 131 -5.15 -24.52 -5.34
CA LEU A 131 -6.04 -23.45 -4.87
C LEU A 131 -5.35 -22.73 -3.73
N GLY A 132 -5.08 -21.45 -3.86
CA GLY A 132 -4.50 -20.58 -2.85
C GLY A 132 -5.36 -19.35 -2.61
N ALA A 133 -5.56 -18.98 -1.34
CA ALA A 133 -6.19 -17.76 -0.92
C ALA A 133 -5.32 -17.04 0.11
N GLY A 134 -5.12 -15.75 -0.07
CA GLY A 134 -4.29 -14.94 0.81
C GLY A 134 -4.99 -13.67 1.27
N TYR A 135 -4.69 -13.27 2.50
CA TYR A 135 -5.10 -12.00 3.08
C TYR A 135 -3.91 -11.32 3.74
N ALA A 136 -3.62 -10.10 3.30
CA ALA A 136 -2.64 -9.23 3.93
C ALA A 136 -3.33 -7.96 4.43
N TYR A 137 -2.99 -7.56 5.64
CA TYR A 137 -3.44 -6.31 6.24
C TYR A 137 -2.25 -5.61 6.91
N GLU A 138 -2.18 -4.31 6.72
CA GLU A 138 -1.14 -3.47 7.29
C GLU A 138 -1.76 -2.15 7.76
N GLN A 139 -1.55 -1.84 9.02
CA GLN A 139 -1.79 -0.53 9.58
C GLN A 139 -0.51 0.29 9.47
N GLY A 140 -0.60 1.49 8.92
CA GLY A 140 0.52 2.40 8.74
C GLY A 140 1.12 2.94 10.04
N ASN A 141 2.30 3.53 9.96
CA ASN A 141 2.92 4.23 11.08
C ASN A 141 2.29 5.60 11.33
N ILE A 142 1.56 6.16 10.36
CA ILE A 142 0.72 7.34 10.55
C ILE A 142 -0.68 6.87 10.92
N LYS A 143 -1.32 7.57 11.83
CA LYS A 143 -2.70 7.28 12.27
C LYS A 143 -3.63 7.18 11.06
N HIS A 144 -4.59 6.25 11.11
CA HIS A 144 -5.62 5.98 10.09
C HIS A 144 -5.13 5.37 8.77
N GLU A 145 -3.84 5.27 8.50
CA GLU A 145 -3.35 4.56 7.32
C GLU A 145 -3.63 3.06 7.43
N LYS A 146 -4.31 2.51 6.42
CA LYS A 146 -4.65 1.08 6.35
C LYS A 146 -4.49 0.59 4.93
N TYR A 147 -3.82 -0.53 4.79
CA TYR A 147 -3.69 -1.27 3.54
C TYR A 147 -4.30 -2.64 3.72
N SER A 148 -5.02 -3.15 2.73
CA SER A 148 -5.41 -4.55 2.71
C SER A 148 -5.37 -5.13 1.30
N LYS A 149 -5.07 -6.42 1.24
CA LYS A 149 -5.02 -7.18 -0.02
C LYS A 149 -5.62 -8.57 0.19
N VAL A 150 -6.55 -8.93 -0.67
CA VAL A 150 -7.06 -10.30 -0.81
C VAL A 150 -6.55 -10.85 -2.13
N THR A 151 -6.06 -12.07 -2.13
CA THR A 151 -5.58 -12.77 -3.33
C THR A 151 -6.23 -14.12 -3.48
N LEU A 152 -6.46 -14.54 -4.71
CA LEU A 152 -6.94 -15.87 -5.09
C LEU A 152 -6.09 -16.38 -6.25
N ASN A 153 -5.56 -17.58 -6.11
CA ASN A 153 -4.78 -18.26 -7.14
C ASN A 153 -5.36 -19.66 -7.36
N ILE A 154 -5.72 -19.97 -8.60
CA ILE A 154 -6.26 -21.27 -9.00
C ILE A 154 -5.46 -21.75 -10.20
N SER A 155 -4.98 -22.97 -10.15
CA SER A 155 -4.47 -23.65 -11.33
C SER A 155 -4.96 -25.08 -11.38
N ASN A 156 -5.26 -25.52 -12.59
CA ASN A 156 -5.78 -26.86 -12.82
C ASN A 156 -5.25 -27.39 -14.16
N ASP A 157 -4.68 -28.58 -14.13
CA ASP A 157 -4.19 -29.30 -15.28
C ASP A 157 -4.86 -30.68 -15.33
N TYR A 158 -5.41 -31.07 -16.48
CA TYR A 158 -6.08 -32.34 -16.67
C TYR A 158 -5.62 -33.03 -17.94
N LYS A 159 -5.12 -34.26 -17.82
CA LYS A 159 -4.80 -35.15 -18.93
C LYS A 159 -6.06 -35.86 -19.40
N VAL A 160 -6.66 -35.35 -20.47
CA VAL A 160 -7.88 -35.93 -21.07
C VAL A 160 -7.58 -37.31 -21.65
N THR A 161 -6.43 -37.42 -22.34
CA THR A 161 -5.86 -38.68 -22.82
C THR A 161 -4.35 -38.69 -22.51
N ASP A 162 -3.66 -39.75 -22.83
CA ASP A 162 -2.20 -39.82 -22.60
C ASP A 162 -1.41 -38.81 -23.42
N ASN A 163 -1.99 -38.34 -24.52
CA ASN A 163 -1.39 -37.38 -25.45
C ASN A 163 -2.14 -36.03 -25.55
N PHE A 164 -3.21 -35.83 -24.80
CA PHE A 164 -3.95 -34.56 -24.82
C PHE A 164 -4.19 -34.05 -23.40
N LYS A 165 -3.75 -32.83 -23.14
CA LYS A 165 -3.84 -32.13 -21.87
C LYS A 165 -4.53 -30.77 -22.04
N VAL A 166 -5.38 -30.45 -21.11
CA VAL A 166 -5.99 -29.12 -20.96
C VAL A 166 -5.65 -28.56 -19.58
N GLY A 167 -5.60 -27.24 -19.48
CA GLY A 167 -5.40 -26.61 -18.20
C GLY A 167 -5.82 -25.16 -18.21
N PHE A 168 -5.99 -24.62 -17.01
CA PHE A 168 -6.22 -23.19 -16.79
C PHE A 168 -5.47 -22.71 -15.56
N GLN A 169 -5.18 -21.43 -15.56
CA GLN A 169 -4.64 -20.70 -14.43
C GLN A 169 -5.40 -19.39 -14.27
N PHE A 170 -5.70 -19.04 -13.04
CA PHE A 170 -6.35 -17.78 -12.68
C PHE A 170 -5.66 -17.19 -11.45
N ASN A 171 -5.38 -15.89 -11.50
CA ASN A 171 -4.88 -15.10 -10.38
C ASN A 171 -5.78 -13.89 -10.26
N GLY A 172 -6.34 -13.68 -9.08
CA GLY A 172 -7.18 -12.55 -8.74
C GLY A 172 -6.66 -11.81 -7.53
N ALA A 173 -6.80 -10.51 -7.51
CA ALA A 173 -6.49 -9.68 -6.34
C ALA A 173 -7.45 -8.51 -6.23
N ARG A 174 -7.81 -8.20 -4.98
CA ARG A 174 -8.42 -6.93 -4.58
C ARG A 174 -7.48 -6.25 -3.61
N ILE A 175 -7.12 -5.02 -3.91
CA ILE A 175 -6.18 -4.21 -3.13
C ILE A 175 -6.89 -2.92 -2.72
N LEU A 176 -6.90 -2.64 -1.43
CA LEU A 176 -7.30 -1.37 -0.86
C LEU A 176 -6.00 -0.67 -0.42
N PRO A 177 -5.46 0.26 -1.24
CA PRO A 177 -4.25 0.98 -0.89
C PRO A 177 -4.49 1.91 0.28
N ALA A 178 -3.44 2.20 1.05
CA ALA A 178 -3.51 3.16 2.13
C ALA A 178 -3.77 4.59 1.60
N ASP A 179 -4.61 5.33 2.30
CA ASP A 179 -4.73 6.78 2.13
C ASP A 179 -3.59 7.44 2.93
N THR A 180 -2.43 7.57 2.29
CA THR A 180 -1.20 8.03 2.93
C THR A 180 -1.23 9.53 3.18
N LYS A 181 -0.81 9.95 4.38
CA LYS A 181 -0.67 11.35 4.77
C LYS A 181 0.79 11.78 4.82
N SER A 182 1.04 13.07 4.66
CA SER A 182 2.40 13.59 4.59
C SER A 182 2.98 13.84 5.99
N VAL A 183 4.15 13.28 6.27
CA VAL A 183 4.95 13.61 7.46
C VAL A 183 5.52 15.04 7.36
N ALA A 184 5.70 15.57 6.14
CA ALA A 184 6.28 16.90 5.94
C ALA A 184 5.46 18.04 6.60
N THR A 185 4.15 17.87 6.74
CA THR A 185 3.31 18.83 7.48
C THR A 185 3.70 18.87 8.96
N ALA A 186 3.84 17.72 9.58
CA ALA A 186 4.25 17.62 10.99
C ALA A 186 5.66 18.19 11.25
N LEU A 187 6.61 17.99 10.32
CA LEU A 187 7.95 18.53 10.46
C LEU A 187 8.04 20.06 10.30
N ARG A 188 7.07 20.67 9.64
CA ARG A 188 7.06 22.11 9.40
C ARG A 188 6.14 22.87 10.35
N ALA A 189 5.20 22.20 11.00
CA ALA A 189 4.23 22.86 11.87
C ALA A 189 4.92 23.42 13.13
N ALA A 190 4.60 24.68 13.45
CA ALA A 190 5.13 25.33 14.63
C ALA A 190 4.68 24.59 15.91
N PRO A 191 5.60 24.24 16.81
CA PRO A 191 5.28 23.49 18.03
C PRO A 191 4.46 24.28 19.06
N VAL A 192 4.31 25.59 18.85
CA VAL A 192 3.57 26.49 19.76
C VAL A 192 2.05 26.31 19.68
N ALA A 193 1.54 25.71 18.60
CA ALA A 193 0.11 25.49 18.47
C ALA A 193 -0.30 24.25 19.28
N PRO A 194 -1.32 24.34 20.15
CA PRO A 194 -1.91 23.16 20.76
C PRO A 194 -2.60 22.31 19.68
N VAL A 195 -2.68 21.00 19.88
CA VAL A 195 -3.34 20.11 18.92
C VAL A 195 -4.84 20.39 18.85
N TYR A 196 -5.46 20.61 20.01
CA TYR A 196 -6.90 20.58 20.18
C TYR A 196 -7.35 21.60 21.22
N ASN A 197 -8.46 22.24 20.97
CA ASN A 197 -9.15 23.07 21.97
C ASN A 197 -10.29 22.28 22.60
N ALA A 198 -10.14 21.93 23.88
CA ALA A 198 -11.10 21.10 24.59
C ALA A 198 -12.46 21.80 24.84
N GLU A 199 -12.45 23.13 24.99
CA GLU A 199 -13.67 23.91 25.26
C GLU A 199 -14.63 23.87 24.05
N TYR A 200 -14.08 24.01 22.85
CA TYR A 200 -14.85 24.01 21.61
C TYR A 200 -14.94 22.63 20.95
N GLY A 201 -14.19 21.66 21.42
CA GLY A 201 -14.18 20.33 20.82
C GLY A 201 -13.58 20.30 19.41
N LEU A 202 -12.62 21.18 19.09
CA LEU A 202 -12.08 21.38 17.75
C LEU A 202 -10.56 21.35 17.73
N TYR A 203 -9.99 20.89 16.60
CA TYR A 203 -8.57 21.10 16.32
C TYR A 203 -8.25 22.57 16.14
N THR A 204 -7.06 22.99 16.59
CA THR A 204 -6.65 24.39 16.46
C THR A 204 -6.04 24.68 15.09
N THR A 205 -6.05 25.92 14.67
CA THR A 205 -5.23 26.40 13.54
C THR A 205 -3.76 26.47 13.94
N LEU A 206 -2.87 26.62 12.97
CA LEU A 206 -1.50 27.07 13.20
C LEU A 206 -1.42 28.59 13.32
N PRO A 207 -0.29 29.16 13.82
CA PRO A 207 -0.10 30.61 13.89
C PRO A 207 -0.30 31.34 12.55
N GLY A 208 -0.61 32.63 12.61
CA GLY A 208 -0.94 33.45 11.45
C GLY A 208 0.06 33.40 10.32
N PHE A 209 1.34 33.23 10.63
CA PHE A 209 2.41 33.11 9.63
C PHE A 209 2.42 31.73 8.91
N GLN A 210 1.67 30.73 9.41
CA GLN A 210 1.59 29.40 8.80
C GLN A 210 0.18 29.00 8.33
N LYS A 211 -0.88 29.46 9.01
CA LYS A 211 -2.25 29.00 8.77
C LYS A 211 -2.75 29.19 7.34
N ALA A 212 -2.19 30.15 6.60
CA ALA A 212 -2.54 30.35 5.20
C ALA A 212 -1.89 29.34 4.25
N GLN A 213 -0.83 28.65 4.69
CA GLN A 213 -0.06 27.74 3.86
C GLN A 213 -0.27 26.27 4.20
N MET A 214 -0.65 25.98 5.46
CA MET A 214 -0.83 24.62 5.94
C MET A 214 -1.79 24.54 7.13
N ASN A 215 -2.46 23.41 7.24
CA ASN A 215 -3.31 23.12 8.39
C ASN A 215 -2.50 22.52 9.56
N ASN A 216 -3.13 22.47 10.72
CA ASN A 216 -2.70 21.59 11.80
C ASN A 216 -2.56 20.16 11.27
N PRO A 217 -1.40 19.50 11.49
CA PRO A 217 -1.15 18.14 10.98
C PRO A 217 -2.24 17.12 11.34
N MET A 218 -2.86 17.26 12.52
CA MET A 218 -3.93 16.35 12.94
C MET A 218 -5.25 16.58 12.20
N VAL A 219 -5.50 17.77 11.68
CA VAL A 219 -6.63 17.99 10.77
C VAL A 219 -6.49 17.13 9.52
N ASP A 220 -5.29 17.07 8.95
CA ASP A 220 -5.05 16.27 7.75
C ASP A 220 -5.04 14.76 8.07
N VAL A 221 -4.50 14.37 9.21
CA VAL A 221 -4.38 12.96 9.60
C VAL A 221 -5.69 12.39 10.11
N ASP A 222 -6.46 13.12 10.91
CA ASP A 222 -7.65 12.62 11.60
C ASP A 222 -8.95 13.02 10.87
N LEU A 223 -9.20 14.30 10.68
CA LEU A 223 -10.46 14.76 10.07
C LEU A 223 -10.55 14.46 8.56
N LYS A 224 -9.40 14.43 7.87
CA LYS A 224 -9.33 13.99 6.48
C LYS A 224 -8.97 12.50 6.36
N ALA A 225 -9.07 11.75 7.45
CA ALA A 225 -8.89 10.30 7.42
C ALA A 225 -9.96 9.65 6.53
N ASN A 226 -9.54 8.69 5.70
CA ASN A 226 -10.43 7.94 4.81
C ASN A 226 -11.26 8.80 3.83
N THR A 227 -10.86 10.04 3.58
CA THR A 227 -11.52 10.90 2.57
C THR A 227 -11.24 10.42 1.16
N THR A 228 -10.14 9.74 0.95
CA THR A 228 -9.83 9.06 -0.31
C THR A 228 -10.05 7.56 -0.16
N ARG A 229 -10.96 7.01 -0.91
CA ARG A 229 -11.20 5.57 -1.00
C ARG A 229 -10.76 5.07 -2.37
N ALA A 230 -9.69 4.31 -2.39
CA ALA A 230 -9.18 3.67 -3.59
C ALA A 230 -9.39 2.16 -3.51
N GLU A 231 -9.75 1.57 -4.65
CA GLU A 231 -9.91 0.12 -4.81
C GLU A 231 -9.28 -0.31 -6.14
N ASN A 232 -8.39 -1.28 -6.08
CA ASN A 232 -7.74 -1.84 -7.25
C ASN A 232 -8.12 -3.32 -7.37
N TYR A 233 -8.64 -3.69 -8.52
CA TYR A 233 -8.91 -5.08 -8.89
C TYR A 233 -7.97 -5.51 -9.98
N ARG A 234 -7.41 -6.71 -9.84
CA ARG A 234 -6.63 -7.35 -10.88
C ARG A 234 -7.08 -8.77 -11.05
N ALA A 235 -7.26 -9.19 -12.29
CA ALA A 235 -7.52 -10.57 -12.63
C ALA A 235 -6.69 -10.93 -13.86
N SER A 236 -5.94 -12.00 -13.77
CA SER A 236 -5.18 -12.53 -14.89
C SER A 236 -5.35 -14.03 -14.97
N GLY A 237 -5.41 -14.56 -16.17
CA GLY A 237 -5.57 -15.99 -16.34
C GLY A 237 -5.24 -16.46 -17.75
N ASN A 238 -5.11 -17.76 -17.88
CA ASN A 238 -4.95 -18.41 -19.16
C ASN A 238 -5.68 -19.75 -19.15
N VAL A 239 -6.09 -20.16 -20.33
CA VAL A 239 -6.53 -21.51 -20.64
C VAL A 239 -5.68 -22.06 -21.74
N TYR A 240 -5.34 -23.33 -21.71
CA TYR A 240 -4.54 -23.94 -22.74
C TYR A 240 -4.97 -25.36 -23.06
N GLY A 241 -4.72 -25.77 -24.31
CA GLY A 241 -4.76 -27.14 -24.77
C GLY A 241 -3.40 -27.51 -25.33
N GLN A 242 -2.92 -28.69 -25.01
CA GLN A 242 -1.65 -29.22 -25.47
C GLN A 242 -1.87 -30.63 -26.01
N TRP A 243 -1.40 -30.86 -27.23
CA TRP A 243 -1.48 -32.16 -27.89
C TRP A 243 -0.08 -32.61 -28.28
N ASP A 244 0.34 -33.74 -27.72
CA ASP A 244 1.59 -34.42 -28.05
C ASP A 244 1.26 -35.45 -29.12
N PHE A 245 1.61 -35.13 -30.41
CA PHE A 245 1.37 -35.98 -31.53
C PHE A 245 2.70 -36.42 -32.17
N LEU A 246 2.78 -37.70 -32.56
CA LEU A 246 4.04 -38.31 -32.94
C LEU A 246 5.10 -38.27 -31.79
N LYS A 247 6.20 -39.00 -31.95
CA LYS A 247 7.16 -39.19 -30.83
C LYS A 247 7.84 -37.95 -30.32
N ASN A 248 7.87 -36.84 -31.12
CA ASN A 248 8.70 -35.66 -30.81
C ASN A 248 8.00 -34.33 -31.12
N PHE A 249 6.70 -34.35 -31.38
CA PHE A 249 5.96 -33.13 -31.73
C PHE A 249 4.92 -32.79 -30.67
N GLN A 250 4.93 -31.53 -30.28
CA GLN A 250 3.95 -30.94 -29.33
C GLN A 250 3.29 -29.72 -29.97
N PHE A 251 1.97 -29.69 -29.95
CA PHE A 251 1.19 -28.53 -30.35
C PHE A 251 0.48 -27.98 -29.10
N LYS A 252 0.71 -26.70 -28.81
CA LYS A 252 0.08 -26.02 -27.67
C LYS A 252 -0.56 -24.73 -28.10
N VAL A 253 -1.83 -24.58 -27.78
CA VAL A 253 -2.59 -23.34 -27.92
C VAL A 253 -2.89 -22.80 -26.52
N MET A 254 -2.67 -21.51 -26.34
CA MET A 254 -2.94 -20.83 -25.06
C MET A 254 -3.66 -19.51 -25.36
N TYR A 255 -4.77 -19.30 -24.69
CA TYR A 255 -5.45 -18.02 -24.62
C TYR A 255 -5.24 -17.40 -23.25
N SER A 256 -4.81 -16.15 -23.22
CA SER A 256 -4.51 -15.43 -21.97
C SER A 256 -5.29 -14.13 -21.92
N MET A 257 -5.79 -13.80 -20.74
CA MET A 257 -6.52 -12.57 -20.45
C MET A 257 -5.95 -11.90 -19.21
N ASP A 258 -5.86 -10.57 -19.25
CA ASP A 258 -5.48 -9.72 -18.12
C ASP A 258 -6.50 -8.59 -18.00
N TYR A 259 -7.01 -8.38 -16.80
CA TYR A 259 -7.96 -7.32 -16.47
C TYR A 259 -7.45 -6.53 -15.26
N ALA A 260 -7.47 -5.21 -15.38
CA ALA A 260 -7.17 -4.29 -14.28
C ALA A 260 -8.24 -3.21 -14.21
N SER A 261 -8.69 -2.92 -12.99
CA SER A 261 -9.59 -1.82 -12.70
C SER A 261 -9.10 -1.09 -11.46
N ASN A 262 -8.82 0.19 -11.61
CA ASN A 262 -8.41 1.06 -10.52
C ASN A 262 -9.48 2.15 -10.38
N SER A 263 -10.05 2.28 -9.20
CA SER A 263 -11.01 3.33 -8.89
C SER A 263 -10.53 4.12 -7.68
N SER A 264 -10.73 5.43 -7.71
CA SER A 264 -10.46 6.32 -6.59
C SER A 264 -11.58 7.34 -6.48
N ARG A 265 -12.06 7.54 -5.26
CA ARG A 265 -13.03 8.58 -4.93
C ARG A 265 -12.47 9.40 -3.78
N THR A 266 -12.43 10.70 -3.97
CA THR A 266 -12.03 11.64 -2.92
C THR A 266 -13.22 12.51 -2.55
N TYR A 267 -13.47 12.61 -1.26
CA TYR A 267 -14.43 13.53 -0.66
C TYR A 267 -13.68 14.60 0.09
N THR A 268 -14.02 15.85 -0.11
CA THR A 268 -13.47 16.96 0.64
C THR A 268 -14.49 17.40 1.68
N PRO A 269 -14.29 17.09 2.98
CA PRO A 269 -15.19 17.52 4.04
C PRO A 269 -15.06 19.01 4.29
N VAL A 270 -16.14 19.62 4.73
CA VAL A 270 -16.09 20.92 5.41
C VAL A 270 -15.56 20.67 6.81
N ILE A 271 -14.50 21.37 7.19
CA ILE A 271 -13.80 21.18 8.47
C ILE A 271 -13.82 22.48 9.25
N ASN A 272 -14.40 22.45 10.44
CA ASN A 272 -14.34 23.54 11.40
C ASN A 272 -13.11 23.37 12.29
N VAL A 273 -12.35 24.44 12.48
CA VAL A 273 -11.18 24.49 13.36
C VAL A 273 -11.27 25.73 14.25
N PHE A 274 -10.62 25.64 15.41
CA PHE A 274 -10.53 26.75 16.34
C PHE A 274 -9.30 27.62 16.01
N ASP A 275 -9.50 28.93 15.86
CA ASP A 275 -8.41 29.87 15.63
C ASP A 275 -8.00 30.54 16.96
N SER A 276 -6.86 30.15 17.51
CA SER A 276 -6.33 30.68 18.77
C SER A 276 -5.93 32.18 18.71
N SER A 277 -5.82 32.76 17.51
CA SER A 277 -5.46 34.17 17.35
C SER A 277 -6.66 35.12 17.37
N VAL A 278 -7.88 34.57 17.37
CA VAL A 278 -9.12 35.38 17.34
C VAL A 278 -10.06 34.83 18.42
N GLU A 279 -10.38 35.67 19.39
CA GLU A 279 -11.20 35.27 20.53
C GLU A 279 -12.59 34.82 20.05
N GLY A 280 -12.95 33.57 20.37
CA GLY A 280 -14.28 32.99 20.12
C GLY A 280 -14.57 32.55 18.69
N ASN A 281 -13.62 32.57 17.76
CA ASN A 281 -13.90 32.26 16.37
C ASN A 281 -13.59 30.81 15.96
N VAL A 282 -14.63 30.14 15.46
CA VAL A 282 -14.57 28.90 14.71
C VAL A 282 -14.46 29.27 13.24
N VAL A 283 -13.40 28.78 12.57
CA VAL A 283 -13.13 29.07 11.15
C VAL A 283 -13.40 27.79 10.35
N THR A 284 -13.98 27.96 9.17
CA THR A 284 -14.29 26.85 8.25
C THR A 284 -13.32 26.81 7.09
#